data_62f80d709a20ddb97f145b77dcb7b749
#
_entry.id   62f80d709a20ddb97f145b77dcb7b749
#
_cell.length_a   1.000
_cell.length_b   1.000
_cell.length_c   1.000
_cell.angle_alpha   90.00
_cell.angle_beta   90.00
_cell.angle_gamma   90.00
#
_symmetry.space_group_name_H-M   'P 1'
#
loop_
_entity.id
_entity.type
_entity.pdbx_description
1 polymer ?
#
loop_
_entity_poly.entity_id
_entity_poly.type
_entity_poly.pdbx_seq_one_letter_code
_entity_poly.pdbx_strand_id
1 'polypeptide(L)'
;MKKSLLLIALLSTWNVQAADKENVAHIQLVHRNTVGDNTNDTNRKGINFTQVHKLADNFNLDMAAQYREQNGDDKNSSTRFEFGATPHNDFFYIRTALGVKSQDDSHLYYSLEPGLKWKLSDKIIVKTGYRYRDAFNNNNDTTHTARIGAEYALTDTQSITAGYDRSFGDSEFNGLSAGYAIKF
;
A
#
# COMPACT_ATOMS: atom_id res chain seq x y z
N MET A 1 -12.01 -6.14 19.24
CA MET A 1 -12.05 -4.66 19.30
C MET A 1 -10.80 -3.98 19.89
N LYS A 2 -9.96 -4.63 20.73
CA LYS A 2 -8.78 -3.96 21.34
C LYS A 2 -7.57 -3.78 20.40
N LYS A 3 -7.48 -4.49 19.28
CA LYS A 3 -6.35 -4.41 18.33
C LYS A 3 -6.41 -3.22 17.37
N SER A 4 -7.59 -2.67 17.09
CA SER A 4 -7.77 -1.55 16.14
C SER A 4 -7.40 -0.19 16.75
N LEU A 5 -7.52 0.00 18.06
CA LEU A 5 -7.16 1.25 18.74
C LEU A 5 -5.65 1.48 18.82
N LEU A 6 -4.86 0.41 18.87
CA LEU A 6 -3.39 0.50 18.89
C LEU A 6 -2.83 1.02 17.54
N LEU A 7 -3.51 0.70 16.43
CA LEU A 7 -3.13 1.14 15.09
C LEU A 7 -3.23 2.67 14.92
N ILE A 8 -4.29 3.27 15.46
CA ILE A 8 -4.54 4.70 15.36
C ILE A 8 -3.57 5.49 16.25
N ALA A 9 -3.23 4.97 17.43
CA ALA A 9 -2.32 5.62 18.36
C ALA A 9 -0.86 5.67 17.88
N LEU A 10 -0.38 4.64 17.17
CA LEU A 10 0.98 4.63 16.59
C LEU A 10 1.15 5.62 15.44
N LEU A 11 0.07 5.97 14.75
CA LEU A 11 0.09 6.87 13.59
C LEU A 11 0.02 8.34 13.99
N SER A 12 -0.39 8.65 15.22
CA SER A 12 -0.56 10.04 15.69
C SER A 12 0.73 10.63 16.31
N THR A 13 1.78 9.84 16.54
CA THR A 13 2.95 10.29 17.29
C THR A 13 4.14 10.74 16.43
N TRP A 14 4.05 10.63 15.11
CA TRP A 14 5.12 11.08 14.21
C TRP A 14 4.86 12.48 13.66
N ASN A 15 4.82 13.46 14.55
CA ASN A 15 5.01 14.86 14.16
C ASN A 15 6.51 15.13 13.95
N VAL A 16 7.05 14.70 12.81
CA VAL A 16 8.33 15.24 12.35
C VAL A 16 8.02 16.65 11.83
N GLN A 17 8.24 17.66 12.65
CA GLN A 17 8.26 19.05 12.22
C GLN A 17 9.44 19.26 11.26
N ALA A 18 9.20 18.96 9.98
CA ALA A 18 10.06 19.44 8.92
C ALA A 18 9.34 20.64 8.30
N ALA A 19 9.80 21.83 8.62
CA ALA A 19 9.38 23.06 7.95
C ALA A 19 9.49 22.85 6.43
N ASP A 20 8.45 23.22 5.68
CA ASP A 20 8.35 23.22 4.21
C ASP A 20 8.33 21.86 3.49
N LYS A 21 7.99 20.75 4.15
CA LYS A 21 7.88 19.44 3.50
C LYS A 21 6.44 18.98 3.40
N GLU A 22 5.99 18.70 2.18
CA GLU A 22 4.65 18.15 1.92
C GLU A 22 4.59 16.70 2.41
N ASN A 23 3.95 16.48 3.56
CA ASN A 23 3.60 15.15 4.03
C ASN A 23 2.24 14.77 3.46
N VAL A 24 2.02 13.48 3.19
CA VAL A 24 0.76 13.00 2.64
C VAL A 24 0.27 11.80 3.45
N ALA A 25 -0.98 11.86 3.88
CA ALA A 25 -1.68 10.72 4.46
C ALA A 25 -2.72 10.19 3.46
N HIS A 26 -2.69 8.89 3.22
CA HIS A 26 -3.63 8.16 2.37
C HIS A 26 -4.46 7.19 3.20
N ILE A 27 -5.76 7.15 2.93
CA ILE A 27 -6.65 6.09 3.38
C ILE A 27 -7.32 5.46 2.17
N GLN A 28 -7.30 4.14 2.07
CA GLN A 28 -7.84 3.41 0.92
C GLN A 28 -8.67 2.21 1.38
N LEU A 29 -9.82 2.04 0.78
CA LEU A 29 -10.58 0.81 0.81
C LEU A 29 -10.07 -0.11 -0.31
N VAL A 30 -9.90 -1.38 0.00
CA VAL A 30 -9.37 -2.37 -0.94
C VAL A 30 -10.32 -3.55 -1.00
N HIS A 31 -10.60 -3.97 -2.21
CA HIS A 31 -11.33 -5.20 -2.50
C HIS A 31 -10.46 -6.10 -3.37
N ARG A 32 -10.30 -7.37 -2.98
CA ARG A 32 -9.49 -8.34 -3.71
C ARG A 32 -10.24 -9.64 -3.90
N ASN A 33 -10.18 -10.15 -5.13
CA ASN A 33 -10.67 -11.47 -5.49
C ASN A 33 -9.46 -12.37 -5.72
N THR A 34 -9.39 -13.50 -5.03
CA THR A 34 -8.39 -14.52 -5.31
C THR A 34 -8.72 -15.16 -6.66
N VAL A 35 -7.71 -15.39 -7.47
CA VAL A 35 -7.83 -16.06 -8.77
C VAL A 35 -7.20 -17.44 -8.61
N GLY A 36 -8.01 -18.50 -8.70
CA GLY A 36 -7.53 -19.88 -8.62
C GLY A 36 -8.47 -20.83 -9.36
N ASP A 37 -7.92 -21.93 -9.86
CA ASP A 37 -8.66 -22.95 -10.63
C ASP A 37 -9.66 -23.79 -9.82
N ASN A 38 -9.74 -23.59 -8.52
CA ASN A 38 -10.64 -24.34 -7.65
C ASN A 38 -11.64 -23.40 -6.96
N THR A 39 -12.89 -23.59 -7.28
CA THR A 39 -14.20 -23.31 -6.68
C THR A 39 -14.34 -22.43 -5.41
N ASN A 40 -13.31 -21.96 -4.79
CA ASN A 40 -13.32 -21.10 -3.62
C ASN A 40 -12.73 -19.71 -3.95
N ASP A 41 -13.46 -18.94 -4.76
CA ASP A 41 -13.21 -17.50 -4.92
C ASP A 41 -13.33 -16.81 -3.56
N THR A 42 -12.21 -16.58 -2.91
CA THR A 42 -12.22 -15.89 -1.63
C THR A 42 -12.12 -14.39 -1.85
N ASN A 43 -13.16 -13.70 -1.45
CA ASN A 43 -13.20 -12.23 -1.44
C ASN A 43 -12.51 -11.71 -0.19
N ARG A 44 -11.56 -10.80 -0.36
CA ARG A 44 -10.91 -10.09 0.74
C ARG A 44 -11.24 -8.62 0.67
N LYS A 45 -11.75 -8.06 1.77
CA LYS A 45 -11.96 -6.63 1.93
C LYS A 45 -10.94 -6.09 2.94
N GLY A 46 -10.56 -4.84 2.78
CA GLY A 46 -9.61 -4.27 3.71
C GLY A 46 -9.48 -2.78 3.61
N ILE A 47 -8.68 -2.25 4.52
CA ILE A 47 -8.32 -0.85 4.59
C ILE A 47 -6.79 -0.74 4.61
N ASN A 48 -6.28 0.19 3.82
CA ASN A 48 -4.87 0.59 3.85
C ASN A 48 -4.79 2.01 4.37
N PHE A 49 -3.85 2.24 5.25
CA PHE A 49 -3.41 3.56 5.65
C PHE A 49 -1.94 3.70 5.25
N THR A 50 -1.57 4.82 4.62
CA THR A 50 -0.18 5.12 4.29
C THR A 50 0.12 6.56 4.63
N GLN A 51 1.24 6.79 5.30
CA GLN A 51 1.77 8.12 5.55
C GLN A 51 3.11 8.24 4.83
N VAL A 52 3.25 9.28 4.03
CA VAL A 52 4.46 9.60 3.25
C VAL A 52 5.05 10.89 3.78
N HIS A 53 6.34 10.85 4.08
CA HIS A 53 7.14 11.98 4.52
C HIS A 53 8.16 12.33 3.44
N LYS A 54 8.06 13.53 2.89
CA LYS A 54 9.05 14.05 1.95
C LYS A 54 10.30 14.50 2.72
N LEU A 55 11.41 13.78 2.58
CA LEU A 55 12.69 14.16 3.20
C LEU A 55 13.53 15.07 2.29
N ALA A 56 13.41 14.90 0.97
CA ALA A 56 14.05 15.72 -0.05
C ALA A 56 13.17 15.77 -1.29
N ASP A 57 13.50 16.59 -2.28
CA ASP A 57 12.70 16.70 -3.51
C ASP A 57 12.62 15.41 -4.31
N ASN A 58 13.60 14.54 -4.14
CA ASN A 58 13.72 13.27 -4.82
C ASN A 58 13.72 12.05 -3.88
N PHE A 59 13.31 12.24 -2.60
CA PHE A 59 13.36 11.15 -1.62
C PHE A 59 12.24 11.24 -0.58
N ASN A 60 11.45 10.17 -0.49
CA ASN A 60 10.40 10.01 0.52
C ASN A 60 10.68 8.82 1.44
N LEU A 61 10.23 8.94 2.69
CA LEU A 61 9.98 7.80 3.58
C LEU A 61 8.49 7.58 3.71
N ASP A 62 8.08 6.33 3.83
CA ASP A 62 6.67 6.00 4.06
C ASP A 62 6.49 4.92 5.12
N MET A 63 5.37 5.01 5.79
CA MET A 63 4.83 3.95 6.64
C MET A 63 3.46 3.55 6.13
N ALA A 64 3.20 2.24 6.08
CA ALA A 64 1.91 1.73 5.70
C ALA A 64 1.40 0.69 6.71
N ALA A 65 0.11 0.77 7.00
CA ALA A 65 -0.62 -0.22 7.77
C ALA A 65 -1.79 -0.74 6.93
N GLN A 66 -1.97 -2.04 6.90
CA GLN A 66 -3.04 -2.70 6.15
C GLN A 66 -3.76 -3.67 7.07
N TYR A 67 -5.08 -3.65 7.00
CA TYR A 67 -5.93 -4.68 7.57
C TYR A 67 -6.77 -5.29 6.46
N ARG A 68 -6.90 -6.61 6.45
CA ARG A 68 -7.74 -7.36 5.50
C ARG A 68 -8.48 -8.45 6.22
N GLU A 69 -9.71 -8.63 5.80
CA GLU A 69 -10.60 -9.68 6.24
C GLU A 69 -11.03 -10.51 5.03
N GLN A 70 -10.95 -11.80 5.15
CA GLN A 70 -11.43 -12.76 4.15
C GLN A 70 -12.86 -13.15 4.49
N ASN A 71 -13.75 -13.02 3.53
CA ASN A 71 -15.12 -13.54 3.63
C ASN A 71 -15.15 -14.96 3.07
N GLY A 72 -15.77 -15.89 3.78
CA GLY A 72 -15.90 -17.31 3.42
C GLY A 72 -16.07 -18.16 4.68
N ASP A 73 -16.09 -19.46 4.51
CA ASP A 73 -16.23 -20.42 5.62
C ASP A 73 -15.03 -20.35 6.58
N ASP A 74 -13.84 -20.02 6.05
CA ASP A 74 -12.63 -19.75 6.83
C ASP A 74 -12.43 -18.23 6.99
N LYS A 75 -13.09 -17.65 8.00
CA LYS A 75 -12.87 -16.24 8.36
C LYS A 75 -11.43 -16.02 8.83
N ASN A 76 -10.60 -15.52 7.94
CA ASN A 76 -9.22 -15.22 8.25
C ASN A 76 -8.95 -13.72 8.07
N SER A 77 -8.20 -13.14 9.00
CA SER A 77 -7.80 -11.73 8.92
C SER A 77 -6.28 -11.61 8.88
N SER A 78 -5.78 -10.65 8.13
CA SER A 78 -4.35 -10.35 8.06
C SER A 78 -4.09 -8.88 8.31
N THR A 79 -3.01 -8.62 9.03
CA THR A 79 -2.50 -7.27 9.28
C THR A 79 -1.09 -7.18 8.71
N ARG A 80 -0.76 -6.03 8.12
CA ARG A 80 0.59 -5.73 7.64
C ARG A 80 1.02 -4.35 8.09
N PHE A 81 2.30 -4.26 8.42
CA PHE A 81 2.99 -2.99 8.63
C PHE A 81 4.21 -2.94 7.74
N GLU A 82 4.41 -1.84 7.05
CA GLU A 82 5.56 -1.61 6.19
C GLU A 82 6.22 -0.28 6.56
N PHE A 83 7.54 -0.24 6.47
CA PHE A 83 8.34 0.96 6.45
C PHE A 83 9.12 0.97 5.14
N GLY A 84 8.99 2.05 4.37
CA GLY A 84 9.52 2.16 3.02
C GLY A 84 10.37 3.40 2.80
N ALA A 85 11.25 3.31 1.80
CA ALA A 85 12.04 4.40 1.27
C ALA A 85 11.85 4.46 -0.25
N THR A 86 11.64 5.66 -0.77
CA THR A 86 11.29 5.88 -2.17
C THR A 86 12.12 7.00 -2.77
N PRO A 87 13.32 6.71 -3.32
CA PRO A 87 13.96 7.62 -4.27
C PRO A 87 13.10 7.77 -5.53
N HIS A 88 12.99 8.99 -6.05
CA HIS A 88 12.16 9.27 -7.21
C HIS A 88 12.62 10.52 -7.96
N ASN A 89 12.14 10.65 -9.19
CA ASN A 89 12.14 11.90 -9.94
C ASN A 89 10.73 12.17 -10.51
N ASP A 90 10.62 13.03 -11.51
CA ASP A 90 9.33 13.39 -12.10
C ASP A 90 8.62 12.22 -12.80
N PHE A 91 9.38 11.25 -13.32
CA PHE A 91 8.86 10.16 -14.15
C PHE A 91 9.03 8.78 -13.55
N PHE A 92 10.02 8.58 -12.69
CA PHE A 92 10.42 7.26 -12.18
C PHE A 92 10.52 7.24 -10.66
N TYR A 93 10.17 6.11 -10.06
CA TYR A 93 10.41 5.84 -8.64
C TYR A 93 10.84 4.40 -8.41
N ILE A 94 11.58 4.18 -7.33
CA ILE A 94 11.84 2.84 -6.79
C ILE A 94 11.48 2.87 -5.31
N ARG A 95 10.45 2.12 -4.93
CA ARG A 95 10.12 1.94 -3.52
C ARG A 95 10.73 0.64 -3.00
N THR A 96 11.53 0.73 -1.94
CA THR A 96 11.98 -0.41 -1.15
C THR A 96 11.28 -0.39 0.20
N ALA A 97 10.86 -1.55 0.71
CA ALA A 97 10.25 -1.59 2.03
C ALA A 97 10.59 -2.89 2.77
N LEU A 98 10.59 -2.77 4.10
CA LEU A 98 10.58 -3.86 5.05
C LEU A 98 9.24 -3.90 5.75
N GLY A 99 8.72 -5.08 6.03
CA GLY A 99 7.43 -5.20 6.67
C GLY A 99 7.26 -6.45 7.49
N VAL A 100 6.20 -6.43 8.28
CA VAL A 100 5.68 -7.57 9.04
C VAL A 100 4.28 -7.88 8.54
N LYS A 101 4.03 -9.13 8.23
CA LYS A 101 2.68 -9.66 7.99
C LYS A 101 2.31 -10.58 9.15
N SER A 102 1.14 -10.37 9.71
CA SER A 102 0.55 -11.23 10.73
C SER A 102 -0.79 -11.74 10.21
N GLN A 103 -0.93 -13.06 10.14
CA GLN A 103 -2.15 -13.77 9.81
C GLN A 103 -2.30 -14.89 10.84
N ASP A 104 -2.01 -16.13 10.52
CA ASP A 104 -1.92 -17.24 11.48
C ASP A 104 -0.57 -17.17 12.19
N ASP A 105 0.49 -16.97 11.41
CA ASP A 105 1.86 -16.71 11.87
C ASP A 105 2.33 -15.32 11.47
N SER A 106 3.32 -14.80 12.21
CA SER A 106 3.94 -13.51 11.90
C SER A 106 5.30 -13.72 11.24
N HIS A 107 5.51 -13.09 10.09
CA HIS A 107 6.79 -13.14 9.40
C HIS A 107 7.23 -11.78 8.87
N LEU A 108 8.55 -11.62 8.77
CA LEU A 108 9.20 -10.47 8.17
C LEU A 108 9.33 -10.68 6.67
N TYR A 109 9.15 -9.62 5.91
CA TYR A 109 9.36 -9.62 4.47
C TYR A 109 9.99 -8.32 3.98
N TYR A 110 10.53 -8.36 2.78
CA TYR A 110 10.99 -7.19 2.05
C TYR A 110 10.23 -7.05 0.74
N SER A 111 10.25 -5.85 0.19
CA SER A 111 9.69 -5.60 -1.14
C SER A 111 10.50 -4.56 -1.91
N LEU A 112 10.48 -4.72 -3.23
CA LEU A 112 11.05 -3.78 -4.20
C LEU A 112 9.98 -3.47 -5.25
N GLU A 113 9.75 -2.19 -5.50
CA GLU A 113 8.73 -1.72 -6.45
C GLU A 113 9.30 -0.61 -7.34
N PRO A 114 9.92 -0.93 -8.48
CA PRO A 114 10.14 0.06 -9.54
C PRO A 114 8.81 0.48 -10.16
N GLY A 115 8.71 1.75 -10.55
CA GLY A 115 7.50 2.27 -11.17
C GLY A 115 7.70 3.58 -11.91
N LEU A 116 6.66 3.95 -12.64
CA LEU A 116 6.59 5.16 -13.43
C LEU A 116 5.44 6.04 -12.93
N LYS A 117 5.63 7.34 -13.07
CA LYS A 117 4.67 8.38 -12.71
C LYS A 117 4.49 9.33 -13.88
N TRP A 118 3.26 9.57 -14.29
CA TRP A 118 2.92 10.52 -15.34
C TRP A 118 1.95 11.58 -14.81
N LYS A 119 2.33 12.83 -14.94
CA LYS A 119 1.45 13.96 -14.74
C LYS A 119 0.70 14.23 -16.04
N LEU A 120 -0.55 13.74 -16.16
CA LEU A 120 -1.37 13.92 -17.34
C LEU A 120 -1.95 15.34 -17.43
N SER A 121 -2.19 15.97 -16.27
CA SER A 121 -2.61 17.36 -16.14
C SER A 121 -2.21 17.89 -14.76
N ASP A 122 -2.53 19.15 -14.45
CA ASP A 122 -2.27 19.70 -13.10
C ASP A 122 -3.09 18.99 -12.01
N LYS A 123 -4.16 18.29 -12.39
CA LYS A 123 -5.04 17.58 -11.46
C LYS A 123 -4.90 16.06 -11.51
N ILE A 124 -4.27 15.50 -12.54
CA ILE A 124 -4.28 14.04 -12.74
C ILE A 124 -2.86 13.50 -12.77
N ILE A 125 -2.57 12.59 -11.87
CA ILE A 125 -1.33 11.82 -11.83
C ILE A 125 -1.69 10.34 -11.98
N VAL A 126 -1.01 9.65 -12.91
CA VAL A 126 -1.10 8.19 -13.07
C VAL A 126 0.23 7.58 -12.65
N LYS A 127 0.16 6.47 -11.91
CA LYS A 127 1.33 5.70 -11.47
C LYS A 127 1.16 4.26 -11.91
N THR A 128 2.25 3.66 -12.41
CA THR A 128 2.33 2.21 -12.57
C THR A 128 3.53 1.69 -11.84
N GLY A 129 3.48 0.44 -11.39
CA GLY A 129 4.58 -0.18 -10.70
C GLY A 129 4.52 -1.70 -10.80
N TYR A 130 5.67 -2.30 -10.59
CA TYR A 130 5.80 -3.74 -10.46
C TYR A 130 6.48 -4.04 -9.15
N ARG A 131 5.77 -4.68 -8.22
CA ARG A 131 6.28 -5.02 -6.90
C ARG A 131 6.65 -6.49 -6.82
N TYR A 132 7.90 -6.74 -6.50
CA TYR A 132 8.38 -8.00 -5.95
C TYR A 132 8.33 -7.94 -4.43
N ARG A 133 7.83 -8.98 -3.78
CA ARG A 133 7.85 -9.16 -2.32
C ARG A 133 8.23 -10.59 -2.00
N ASP A 134 9.06 -10.77 -0.97
CA ASP A 134 9.48 -12.06 -0.49
C ASP A 134 9.69 -12.05 1.03
N ALA A 135 9.42 -13.16 1.68
CA ALA A 135 9.59 -13.32 3.11
C ALA A 135 10.98 -13.84 3.46
N PHE A 136 11.58 -13.35 4.56
CA PHE A 136 12.91 -13.79 4.97
C PHE A 136 12.95 -15.26 5.41
N ASN A 137 11.87 -15.76 6.03
CA ASN A 137 11.83 -17.07 6.67
C ASN A 137 10.63 -17.94 6.26
N ASN A 138 9.97 -17.61 5.15
CA ASN A 138 8.80 -18.36 4.67
C ASN A 138 8.88 -18.52 3.16
N ASN A 139 9.10 -19.74 2.70
CA ASN A 139 9.25 -20.04 1.27
C ASN A 139 7.96 -19.91 0.46
N ASN A 140 6.81 -19.60 1.09
CA ASN A 140 5.50 -19.55 0.45
C ASN A 140 4.87 -18.15 0.49
N ASP A 141 5.65 -17.07 0.52
CA ASP A 141 5.11 -15.69 0.44
C ASP A 141 5.79 -14.83 -0.64
N THR A 142 6.38 -15.46 -1.64
CA THR A 142 6.91 -14.77 -2.81
C THR A 142 5.75 -14.30 -3.69
N THR A 143 5.64 -12.99 -3.89
CA THR A 143 4.58 -12.42 -4.72
C THR A 143 5.10 -11.36 -5.66
N HIS A 144 4.56 -11.38 -6.86
CA HIS A 144 4.75 -10.38 -7.90
C HIS A 144 3.45 -9.62 -8.10
N THR A 145 3.48 -8.29 -8.14
CA THR A 145 2.25 -7.50 -8.27
C THR A 145 2.45 -6.38 -9.29
N ALA A 146 1.74 -6.46 -10.40
CA ALA A 146 1.60 -5.34 -11.33
C ALA A 146 0.52 -4.39 -10.81
N ARG A 147 0.77 -3.08 -10.88
CA ARG A 147 -0.11 -2.04 -10.33
C ARG A 147 -0.30 -0.91 -11.33
N ILE A 148 -1.50 -0.38 -11.34
CA ILE A 148 -1.83 0.91 -11.93
C ILE A 148 -2.72 1.68 -10.99
N GLY A 149 -2.48 2.97 -10.84
CA GLY A 149 -3.29 3.85 -10.01
C GLY A 149 -3.37 5.24 -10.60
N ALA A 150 -4.45 5.93 -10.28
CA ALA A 150 -4.66 7.32 -10.62
C ALA A 150 -4.99 8.12 -9.36
N GLU A 151 -4.53 9.36 -9.34
CA GLU A 151 -4.81 10.34 -8.32
C GLU A 151 -5.40 11.58 -9.00
N TYR A 152 -6.54 12.06 -8.48
CA TYR A 152 -7.20 13.27 -8.94
C TYR A 152 -7.23 14.31 -7.81
N ALA A 153 -6.59 15.45 -8.02
CA ALA A 153 -6.56 16.56 -7.08
C ALA A 153 -7.93 17.27 -7.06
N LEU A 154 -8.58 17.26 -5.90
CA LEU A 154 -9.80 18.02 -5.63
C LEU A 154 -9.45 19.46 -5.28
N THR A 155 -8.43 19.64 -4.46
CA THR A 155 -7.84 20.92 -4.04
C THR A 155 -6.30 20.76 -4.04
N ASP A 156 -5.58 21.80 -3.65
CA ASP A 156 -4.11 21.75 -3.53
C ASP A 156 -3.64 20.77 -2.43
N THR A 157 -4.52 20.49 -1.46
CA THR A 157 -4.19 19.62 -0.31
C THR A 157 -4.98 18.33 -0.27
N GLN A 158 -5.97 18.12 -1.14
CA GLN A 158 -6.87 16.96 -1.10
C GLN A 158 -6.95 16.28 -2.45
N SER A 159 -6.90 14.95 -2.45
CA SER A 159 -7.08 14.16 -3.65
C SER A 159 -7.86 12.86 -3.40
N ILE A 160 -8.48 12.35 -4.45
CA ILE A 160 -9.06 11.01 -4.49
C ILE A 160 -8.13 10.10 -5.30
N THR A 161 -8.08 8.83 -4.90
CA THR A 161 -7.24 7.83 -5.55
C THR A 161 -8.07 6.62 -5.96
N ALA A 162 -7.71 6.04 -7.10
CA ALA A 162 -8.24 4.75 -7.53
C ALA A 162 -7.09 3.89 -8.04
N GLY A 163 -7.18 2.58 -7.88
CA GLY A 163 -6.12 1.69 -8.32
C GLY A 163 -6.62 0.28 -8.61
N TYR A 164 -5.86 -0.40 -9.44
CA TYR A 164 -5.98 -1.81 -9.75
C TYR A 164 -4.63 -2.49 -9.56
N ASP A 165 -4.63 -3.66 -8.93
CA ASP A 165 -3.46 -4.51 -8.77
C ASP A 165 -3.77 -5.96 -9.20
N ARG A 166 -2.83 -6.56 -9.92
CA ARG A 166 -2.82 -7.98 -10.27
C ARG A 166 -1.61 -8.63 -9.65
N SER A 167 -1.82 -9.63 -8.80
CA SER A 167 -0.75 -10.39 -8.17
C SER A 167 -0.69 -11.82 -8.69
N PHE A 168 0.52 -12.36 -8.74
CA PHE A 168 0.87 -13.73 -9.12
C PHE A 168 2.03 -14.24 -8.26
N GLY A 169 2.28 -15.55 -8.30
CA GLY A 169 3.19 -16.27 -7.40
C GLY A 169 2.41 -17.01 -6.33
N ASP A 170 2.89 -17.06 -5.11
CA ASP A 170 2.25 -17.81 -4.02
C ASP A 170 0.88 -17.23 -3.60
N SER A 171 0.54 -16.05 -4.07
CA SER A 171 -0.74 -15.41 -3.78
C SER A 171 -1.28 -14.70 -5.02
N GLU A 172 -2.21 -15.31 -5.71
CA GLU A 172 -2.84 -14.75 -6.90
C GLU A 172 -4.13 -14.02 -6.56
N PHE A 173 -4.23 -12.76 -6.99
CA PHE A 173 -5.45 -11.98 -6.82
C PHE A 173 -5.55 -10.84 -7.82
N ASN A 174 -6.79 -10.40 -8.05
CA ASN A 174 -7.12 -9.10 -8.63
C ASN A 174 -7.60 -8.17 -7.53
N GLY A 175 -7.10 -6.94 -7.48
CA GLY A 175 -7.45 -5.96 -6.47
C GLY A 175 -7.94 -4.66 -7.07
N LEU A 176 -9.00 -4.11 -6.49
CA LEU A 176 -9.45 -2.74 -6.72
C LEU A 176 -9.27 -1.94 -5.44
N SER A 177 -8.87 -0.70 -5.56
CA SER A 177 -8.78 0.22 -4.43
C SER A 177 -9.37 1.58 -4.79
N ALA A 178 -9.99 2.20 -3.80
CA ALA A 178 -10.43 3.60 -3.85
C ALA A 178 -10.06 4.27 -2.53
N GLY A 179 -9.67 5.53 -2.59
CA GLY A 179 -9.18 6.20 -1.40
C GLY A 179 -9.15 7.71 -1.49
N TYR A 180 -8.70 8.29 -0.40
CA TYR A 180 -8.58 9.71 -0.20
C TYR A 180 -7.19 10.02 0.38
N ALA A 181 -6.61 11.13 -0.06
CA ALA A 181 -5.33 11.60 0.42
C ALA A 181 -5.40 13.06 0.87
N ILE A 182 -4.66 13.38 1.93
CA ILE A 182 -4.53 14.73 2.47
C ILE A 182 -3.04 15.05 2.56
N LYS A 183 -2.64 16.22 2.05
CA LYS A 183 -1.32 16.84 2.26
C LYS A 183 -1.37 17.75 3.49
N PHE A 184 -0.31 17.75 4.30
CA PHE A 184 -0.20 18.57 5.52
C PHE A 184 1.26 18.87 5.86
#